data_aec528f183bbc001a730d88fd9edc22e
#
_entry.id   aec528f183bbc001a730d88fd9edc22e
#
_cell.length_a   1.000
_cell.length_b   1.000
_cell.length_c   1.000
_cell.angle_alpha   90.00
_cell.angle_beta   90.00
_cell.angle_gamma   90.00
#
_symmetry.space_group_name_H-M   'P 1'
#
loop_
_entity.id
_entity.type
_entity.pdbx_description
1 polymer ?
#
loop_
_entity_poly.entity_id
_entity_poly.type
_entity_poly.pdbx_seq_one_letter_code
_entity_poly.pdbx_strand_id
1 'polypeptide(L)'
;MLYQITGRQIDIGAALQTHVKSVVDVITKKYAGRPTDAAIVFSRSSSEYVCEVSVHLSTGLTAQAKAHNHEIYLAFDTASAKMEKQLRRYKRRLKDHHQDRSQPVELSSASSYILANEDESNASEPETLQPLIVAEAEDKIHCLSVGEAVMQMEIAGIPVLVFRNEGHNGVNVVYRRDDGNIGWVDPA
;
A
#
# COMPACT_ATOMS: atom_id res chain seq x y z
N MET A 1 18.45 -4.95 -2.26
CA MET A 1 17.26 -4.22 -1.82
C MET A 1 17.68 -3.05 -0.95
N LEU A 2 17.11 -1.87 -1.16
CA LEU A 2 17.36 -0.69 -0.32
C LEU A 2 16.43 -0.76 0.91
N TYR A 3 16.98 -0.47 2.10
CA TYR A 3 16.20 -0.42 3.34
C TYR A 3 16.15 0.99 3.90
N GLN A 4 14.94 1.47 4.18
CA GLN A 4 14.70 2.70 4.92
C GLN A 4 13.99 2.35 6.23
N ILE A 5 14.69 2.43 7.36
CA ILE A 5 14.15 2.14 8.68
C ILE A 5 14.13 3.44 9.48
N THR A 6 12.94 3.91 9.82
CA THR A 6 12.73 5.24 10.43
C THR A 6 11.89 5.12 11.70
N GLY A 7 12.28 5.84 12.74
CA GLY A 7 11.49 6.04 13.95
C GLY A 7 10.87 7.44 13.98
N ARG A 8 9.56 7.53 14.13
CA ARG A 8 8.86 8.80 14.40
C ARG A 8 8.74 8.97 15.90
N GLN A 9 9.51 9.90 16.47
CA GLN A 9 9.59 10.17 17.92
C GLN A 9 10.09 8.97 18.76
N ILE A 10 10.83 8.05 18.12
CA ILE A 10 11.40 6.86 18.75
C ILE A 10 12.81 6.67 18.19
N ASP A 11 13.77 6.36 19.05
CA ASP A 11 15.09 5.95 18.61
C ASP A 11 15.12 4.46 18.23
N ILE A 12 15.69 4.16 17.08
CA ILE A 12 15.79 2.80 16.53
C ILE A 12 17.22 2.29 16.73
N GLY A 13 17.42 1.47 17.74
CA GLY A 13 18.72 0.86 18.03
C GLY A 13 19.19 -0.10 16.92
N ALA A 14 20.51 -0.29 16.83
CA ALA A 14 21.14 -1.15 15.81
C ALA A 14 20.63 -2.61 15.84
N ALA A 15 20.31 -3.13 17.03
CA ALA A 15 19.77 -4.49 17.19
C ALA A 15 18.42 -4.65 16.50
N LEU A 16 17.50 -3.70 16.65
CA LEU A 16 16.21 -3.72 15.99
C LEU A 16 16.36 -3.58 14.47
N GLN A 17 17.24 -2.70 13.99
CA GLN A 17 17.54 -2.56 12.57
C GLN A 17 18.05 -3.87 11.94
N THR A 18 18.92 -4.58 12.66
CA THR A 18 19.46 -5.87 12.22
C THR A 18 18.36 -6.93 12.16
N HIS A 19 17.52 -7.00 13.19
CA HIS A 19 16.38 -7.92 13.23
C HIS A 19 15.42 -7.66 12.05
N VAL A 20 15.01 -6.41 11.84
CA VAL A 20 14.13 -5.99 10.75
C VAL A 20 14.68 -6.42 9.39
N LYS A 21 15.95 -6.10 9.10
CA LYS A 21 16.59 -6.47 7.83
C LYS A 21 16.59 -7.98 7.62
N SER A 22 16.93 -8.75 8.63
CA SER A 22 17.00 -10.21 8.53
C SER A 22 15.64 -10.84 8.23
N VAL A 23 14.57 -10.40 8.92
CA VAL A 23 13.22 -10.94 8.72
C VAL A 23 12.66 -10.54 7.36
N VAL A 24 12.78 -9.26 6.97
CA VAL A 24 12.28 -8.78 5.68
C VAL A 24 13.03 -9.44 4.52
N ASP A 25 14.33 -9.67 4.63
CA ASP A 25 15.12 -10.40 3.64
C ASP A 25 14.61 -11.83 3.43
N VAL A 26 14.29 -12.56 4.50
CA VAL A 26 13.75 -13.92 4.41
C VAL A 26 12.41 -13.93 3.70
N ILE A 27 11.50 -13.03 4.08
CA ILE A 27 10.16 -12.93 3.49
C ILE A 27 10.23 -12.56 2.01
N THR A 28 11.02 -11.55 1.67
CA THR A 28 11.11 -11.05 0.30
C THR A 28 11.80 -12.03 -0.64
N LYS A 29 12.89 -12.67 -0.22
CA LYS A 29 13.54 -13.76 -0.99
C LYS A 29 12.60 -14.91 -1.28
N LYS A 30 11.69 -15.23 -0.35
CA LYS A 30 10.77 -16.35 -0.49
C LYS A 30 9.58 -16.04 -1.39
N TYR A 31 9.04 -14.82 -1.34
CA TYR A 31 7.73 -14.49 -1.93
C TYR A 31 7.73 -13.35 -2.94
N ALA A 32 8.65 -12.39 -2.83
CA ALA A 32 8.59 -11.13 -3.59
C ALA A 32 9.32 -11.15 -4.94
N GLY A 33 10.05 -12.20 -5.26
CA GLY A 33 10.82 -12.31 -6.50
C GLY A 33 11.95 -11.29 -6.58
N ARG A 34 11.67 -10.06 -7.00
CA ARG A 34 12.65 -8.96 -7.11
C ARG A 34 12.14 -7.72 -6.38
N PRO A 35 12.31 -7.61 -5.05
CA PRO A 35 11.97 -6.40 -4.32
C PRO A 35 12.98 -5.29 -4.66
N THR A 36 12.51 -4.06 -4.85
CA THR A 36 13.38 -2.89 -5.10
C THR A 36 13.83 -2.27 -3.80
N ASP A 37 12.88 -1.96 -2.93
CA ASP A 37 13.13 -1.34 -1.62
C ASP A 37 12.10 -1.76 -0.59
N ALA A 38 12.43 -1.52 0.67
CA ALA A 38 11.54 -1.69 1.82
C ALA A 38 11.65 -0.50 2.75
N ALA A 39 10.49 0.09 3.08
CA ALA A 39 10.37 1.14 4.07
C ALA A 39 9.68 0.59 5.32
N ILE A 40 10.29 0.79 6.48
CA ILE A 40 9.77 0.37 7.77
C ILE A 40 9.73 1.58 8.69
N VAL A 41 8.53 1.92 9.15
CA VAL A 41 8.31 3.08 10.00
C VAL A 41 7.77 2.61 11.35
N PHE A 42 8.49 2.99 12.40
CA PHE A 42 8.04 2.79 13.77
C PHE A 42 7.53 4.13 14.32
N SER A 43 6.40 4.09 15.00
CA SER A 43 5.85 5.24 15.70
C SER A 43 5.23 4.80 17.03
N ARG A 44 4.93 5.75 17.89
CA ARG A 44 4.24 5.50 19.16
C ARG A 44 2.88 6.19 19.12
N SER A 45 1.84 5.43 19.45
CA SER A 45 0.48 5.95 19.59
C SER A 45 -0.01 5.64 21.00
N SER A 46 -0.13 6.67 21.84
CA SER A 46 -0.50 6.53 23.26
C SER A 46 0.42 5.55 23.99
N SER A 47 -0.06 4.33 24.29
CA SER A 47 0.67 3.30 25.03
C SER A 47 1.26 2.20 24.15
N GLU A 48 1.02 2.22 22.84
CA GLU A 48 1.42 1.16 21.92
C GLU A 48 2.46 1.63 20.89
N TYR A 49 3.31 0.71 20.48
CA TYR A 49 4.15 0.88 19.30
C TYR A 49 3.37 0.49 18.05
N VAL A 50 3.50 1.29 17.02
CA VAL A 50 2.95 1.05 15.69
C VAL A 50 4.10 0.75 14.75
N CYS A 51 4.01 -0.34 14.02
CA CYS A 51 4.94 -0.66 12.95
C CYS A 51 4.21 -0.71 11.61
N GLU A 52 4.68 0.07 10.65
CA GLU A 52 4.25 0.05 9.26
C GLU A 52 5.39 -0.49 8.40
N VAL A 53 5.12 -1.54 7.65
CA VAL A 53 6.08 -2.17 6.73
C VAL A 53 5.55 -2.03 5.31
N SER A 54 6.34 -1.44 4.43
CA SER A 54 6.05 -1.31 2.99
C SER A 54 7.17 -1.96 2.18
N VAL A 55 6.83 -2.79 1.22
CA VAL A 55 7.78 -3.42 0.30
C VAL A 55 7.36 -3.12 -1.13
N HIS A 56 8.23 -2.45 -1.87
CA HIS A 56 8.04 -2.19 -3.30
C HIS A 56 8.60 -3.33 -4.14
N LEU A 57 7.80 -3.82 -5.07
CA LEU A 57 8.15 -4.87 -5.99
C LEU A 57 8.53 -4.30 -7.35
N SER A 58 9.41 -4.99 -8.08
CA SER A 58 9.79 -4.59 -9.45
C SER A 58 8.63 -4.56 -10.44
N THR A 59 7.50 -5.16 -10.09
CA THR A 59 6.24 -5.11 -10.85
C THR A 59 5.48 -3.80 -10.69
N GLY A 60 5.99 -2.82 -9.91
CA GLY A 60 5.30 -1.59 -9.56
C GLY A 60 4.32 -1.73 -8.40
N LEU A 61 4.12 -2.94 -7.86
CA LEU A 61 3.23 -3.18 -6.74
C LEU A 61 3.89 -2.84 -5.41
N THR A 62 3.12 -2.30 -4.48
CA THR A 62 3.54 -2.05 -3.10
C THR A 62 2.72 -2.90 -2.15
N ALA A 63 3.39 -3.76 -1.39
CA ALA A 63 2.77 -4.48 -0.30
C ALA A 63 2.92 -3.68 0.99
N GLN A 64 1.82 -3.47 1.73
CA GLN A 64 1.83 -2.74 3.00
C GLN A 64 1.18 -3.56 4.11
N ALA A 65 1.76 -3.48 5.29
CA ALA A 65 1.19 -4.08 6.49
C ALA A 65 1.43 -3.17 7.70
N LYS A 66 0.43 -3.08 8.57
CA LYS A 66 0.47 -2.30 9.79
C LYS A 66 0.07 -3.15 10.98
N ALA A 67 0.76 -2.99 12.10
CA ALA A 67 0.42 -3.63 13.36
C ALA A 67 0.73 -2.73 14.55
N HIS A 68 0.06 -3.02 15.66
CA HIS A 68 0.17 -2.34 16.95
C HIS A 68 0.52 -3.36 18.01
N ASN A 69 1.40 -2.99 18.95
CA ASN A 69 1.69 -3.81 20.13
C ASN A 69 2.34 -2.96 21.22
N HIS A 70 2.27 -3.42 22.47
CA HIS A 70 2.96 -2.78 23.60
C HIS A 70 4.50 -2.92 23.53
N GLU A 71 5.00 -3.89 22.77
CA GLU A 71 6.41 -4.12 22.54
C GLU A 71 6.79 -3.89 21.08
N ILE A 72 7.87 -3.15 20.83
CA ILE A 72 8.30 -2.71 19.51
C ILE A 72 8.67 -3.89 18.59
N TYR A 73 9.32 -4.94 19.13
CA TYR A 73 9.65 -6.14 18.37
C TYR A 73 8.38 -6.91 17.98
N LEU A 74 7.43 -7.06 18.89
CA LEU A 74 6.16 -7.75 18.61
C LEU A 74 5.28 -6.97 17.62
N ALA A 75 5.32 -5.64 17.65
CA ALA A 75 4.65 -4.81 16.64
C ALA A 75 5.22 -5.10 15.24
N PHE A 76 6.55 -5.18 15.11
CA PHE A 76 7.21 -5.53 13.86
C PHE A 76 6.93 -6.96 13.43
N ASP A 77 7.06 -7.95 14.33
CA ASP A 77 6.83 -9.36 14.00
C ASP A 77 5.39 -9.60 13.55
N THR A 78 4.42 -8.92 14.18
CA THR A 78 3.00 -8.99 13.76
C THR A 78 2.79 -8.33 12.39
N ALA A 79 3.42 -7.18 12.11
CA ALA A 79 3.34 -6.53 10.81
C ALA A 79 4.00 -7.38 9.72
N SER A 80 5.18 -7.94 10.00
CA SER A 80 5.92 -8.80 9.06
C SER A 80 5.17 -10.10 8.73
N ALA A 81 4.49 -10.71 9.71
CA ALA A 81 3.64 -11.88 9.48
C ALA A 81 2.43 -11.57 8.59
N LYS A 82 1.80 -10.39 8.76
CA LYS A 82 0.75 -9.91 7.85
C LYS A 82 1.29 -9.72 6.44
N MET A 83 2.46 -9.07 6.30
CA MET A 83 3.16 -8.87 5.04
C MET A 83 3.48 -10.21 4.35
N GLU A 84 4.02 -11.18 5.09
CA GLU A 84 4.32 -12.52 4.55
C GLU A 84 3.05 -13.19 3.98
N LYS A 85 1.93 -13.10 4.70
CA LYS A 85 0.64 -13.66 4.25
C LYS A 85 0.16 -13.01 2.95
N GLN A 86 0.31 -11.70 2.81
CA GLN A 86 -0.05 -10.95 1.60
C GLN A 86 0.84 -11.36 0.43
N LEU A 87 2.16 -11.33 0.58
CA LEU A 87 3.12 -11.71 -0.46
C LEU A 87 2.98 -13.17 -0.89
N ARG A 88 2.65 -14.08 0.04
CA ARG A 88 2.36 -15.48 -0.28
C ARG A 88 1.11 -15.62 -1.14
N ARG A 89 0.03 -14.86 -0.83
CA ARG A 89 -1.19 -14.83 -1.66
C ARG A 89 -0.90 -14.29 -3.05
N TYR A 90 -0.12 -13.21 -3.12
CA TYR A 90 0.33 -12.62 -4.36
C TYR A 90 1.09 -13.62 -5.24
N LYS A 91 2.11 -14.27 -4.69
CA LYS A 91 2.91 -15.26 -5.42
C LYS A 91 2.05 -16.43 -5.94
N ARG A 92 1.05 -16.87 -5.17
CA ARG A 92 0.14 -17.93 -5.62
C ARG A 92 -0.73 -17.47 -6.79
N ARG A 93 -1.34 -16.29 -6.70
CA ARG A 93 -2.17 -15.73 -7.77
C ARG A 93 -1.36 -15.42 -9.03
N LEU A 94 -0.13 -14.92 -8.88
CA LEU A 94 0.77 -14.72 -10.02
C LEU A 94 1.07 -16.01 -10.79
N LYS A 95 1.21 -17.15 -10.11
CA LYS A 95 1.41 -18.43 -10.80
C LYS A 95 0.23 -18.80 -11.68
N ASP A 96 -0.98 -18.45 -11.24
CA ASP A 96 -2.21 -18.74 -11.98
C ASP A 96 -2.40 -17.77 -13.16
N HIS A 97 -1.87 -16.53 -13.09
CA HIS A 97 -1.99 -15.49 -14.11
C HIS A 97 -0.75 -15.31 -15.02
N HIS A 98 0.41 -15.81 -14.63
CA HIS A 98 1.67 -15.60 -15.37
C HIS A 98 1.79 -16.35 -16.70
N GLN A 99 0.79 -17.12 -17.10
CA GLN A 99 0.76 -17.71 -18.44
C GLN A 99 0.43 -16.70 -19.55
N ASP A 100 -0.14 -15.52 -19.23
CA ASP A 100 -0.68 -14.61 -20.24
C ASP A 100 0.04 -13.24 -20.35
N ARG A 101 0.84 -12.80 -19.36
CA ARG A 101 1.43 -11.46 -19.42
C ARG A 101 2.93 -11.47 -19.68
N SER A 102 3.33 -11.15 -20.92
CA SER A 102 4.73 -10.99 -21.35
C SER A 102 5.24 -9.54 -21.31
N GLN A 103 4.40 -8.55 -20.97
CA GLN A 103 4.76 -7.13 -21.00
C GLN A 103 4.74 -6.47 -19.62
N PRO A 104 5.61 -5.46 -19.36
CA PRO A 104 5.57 -4.65 -18.14
C PRO A 104 4.24 -3.92 -17.99
N VAL A 105 3.84 -3.63 -16.74
CA VAL A 105 2.66 -2.79 -16.47
C VAL A 105 2.91 -1.38 -16.97
N GLU A 106 2.06 -0.89 -17.85
CA GLU A 106 2.10 0.50 -18.30
C GLU A 106 1.61 1.43 -17.18
N LEU A 107 2.30 2.56 -17.03
CA LEU A 107 2.01 3.59 -16.02
C LEU A 107 1.61 4.88 -16.72
N SER A 108 0.51 5.48 -16.29
CA SER A 108 0.10 6.82 -16.71
C SER A 108 0.21 7.77 -15.54
N SER A 109 0.79 8.95 -15.75
CA SER A 109 0.83 10.00 -14.73
C SER A 109 -0.57 10.59 -14.53
N ALA A 110 -0.90 10.89 -13.27
CA ALA A 110 -2.11 11.58 -12.86
C ALA A 110 -1.78 12.60 -11.76
N SER A 111 -2.52 13.71 -11.71
CA SER A 111 -2.45 14.63 -10.57
C SER A 111 -3.37 14.15 -9.46
N SER A 112 -2.85 14.10 -8.26
CA SER A 112 -3.58 13.78 -7.04
C SER A 112 -3.66 15.02 -6.16
N TYR A 113 -4.83 15.36 -5.67
CA TYR A 113 -5.06 16.54 -4.84
C TYR A 113 -5.54 16.11 -3.46
N ILE A 114 -4.94 16.67 -2.42
CA ILE A 114 -5.41 16.55 -1.05
C ILE A 114 -6.30 17.74 -0.76
N LEU A 115 -7.54 17.47 -0.45
CA LEU A 115 -8.53 18.47 -0.11
C LEU A 115 -8.62 18.60 1.42
N ALA A 116 -8.81 19.83 1.92
CA ALA A 116 -9.09 20.05 3.33
C ALA A 116 -10.40 19.36 3.70
N ASN A 117 -10.39 18.62 4.81
CA ASN A 117 -11.62 18.20 5.45
C ASN A 117 -12.08 19.36 6.36
N GLU A 118 -13.24 19.92 6.09
CA GLU A 118 -13.83 20.94 6.93
C GLU A 118 -14.33 20.26 8.20
N ASP A 119 -13.58 20.42 9.30
CA ASP A 119 -14.05 20.01 10.62
C ASP A 119 -15.25 20.89 11.01
N GLU A 120 -16.37 20.29 11.41
CA GLU A 120 -17.60 20.94 11.88
C GLU A 120 -17.39 21.91 13.07
N SER A 121 -16.15 21.98 13.60
CA SER A 121 -15.78 22.84 14.73
C SER A 121 -15.49 24.30 14.36
N ASN A 122 -15.28 24.64 13.08
CA ASN A 122 -15.11 26.02 12.62
C ASN A 122 -16.40 26.54 12.01
N ALA A 123 -17.19 27.24 12.86
CA ALA A 123 -18.53 27.80 12.57
C ALA A 123 -18.53 29.03 11.63
N SER A 124 -17.81 29.00 10.54
CA SER A 124 -18.01 29.90 9.40
C SER A 124 -18.42 29.05 8.20
N GLU A 125 -19.67 29.18 7.78
CA GLU A 125 -20.14 28.55 6.53
C GLU A 125 -19.20 28.94 5.40
N PRO A 126 -18.66 27.95 4.62
CA PRO A 126 -17.80 28.28 3.49
C PRO A 126 -18.61 29.06 2.44
N GLU A 127 -18.10 30.22 2.03
CA GLU A 127 -18.76 31.06 1.00
C GLU A 127 -18.77 30.38 -0.38
N THR A 128 -18.06 29.25 -0.56
CA THR A 128 -17.98 28.54 -1.84
C THR A 128 -18.02 27.02 -1.62
N LEU A 129 -18.70 26.28 -2.52
CA LEU A 129 -18.74 24.81 -2.55
C LEU A 129 -17.42 24.17 -3.02
N GLN A 130 -16.37 24.96 -3.24
CA GLN A 130 -15.08 24.44 -3.71
C GLN A 130 -14.18 24.12 -2.51
N PRO A 131 -13.80 22.84 -2.31
CA PRO A 131 -12.91 22.48 -1.22
C PRO A 131 -11.52 23.08 -1.42
N LEU A 132 -10.88 23.50 -0.35
CA LEU A 132 -9.52 24.04 -0.38
C LEU A 132 -8.53 22.91 -0.70
N ILE A 133 -7.72 23.11 -1.74
CA ILE A 133 -6.60 22.21 -2.07
C ILE A 133 -5.47 22.49 -1.09
N VAL A 134 -5.11 21.50 -0.27
CA VAL A 134 -4.03 21.57 0.72
C VAL A 134 -2.70 21.16 0.12
N ALA A 135 -2.71 20.16 -0.76
CA ALA A 135 -1.51 19.68 -1.44
C ALA A 135 -1.83 19.09 -2.81
N GLU A 136 -0.85 19.15 -3.70
CA GLU A 136 -0.86 18.49 -5.01
C GLU A 136 0.31 17.52 -5.05
N ALA A 137 0.08 16.30 -5.57
CA ALA A 137 1.09 15.27 -5.76
C ALA A 137 0.92 14.61 -7.14
N GLU A 138 1.99 14.10 -7.69
CA GLU A 138 1.93 13.25 -8.87
C GLU A 138 1.70 11.80 -8.43
N ASP A 139 0.69 11.16 -9.01
CA ASP A 139 0.36 9.75 -8.78
C ASP A 139 0.48 8.97 -10.09
N LYS A 140 0.51 7.63 -10.00
CA LYS A 140 0.66 6.74 -11.15
C LYS A 140 -0.52 5.79 -11.24
N ILE A 141 -1.25 5.88 -12.34
CA ILE A 141 -2.33 4.96 -12.66
C ILE A 141 -1.76 3.78 -13.44
N HIS A 142 -1.95 2.58 -12.90
CA HIS A 142 -1.49 1.32 -13.48
C HIS A 142 -2.49 0.79 -14.51
N CYS A 143 -2.00 0.26 -15.63
CA CYS A 143 -2.80 -0.47 -16.59
C CYS A 143 -2.88 -1.95 -16.17
N LEU A 144 -4.05 -2.41 -15.74
CA LEU A 144 -4.26 -3.70 -15.07
C LEU A 144 -5.54 -4.38 -15.59
N SER A 145 -5.59 -5.69 -15.46
CA SER A 145 -6.88 -6.41 -15.46
C SER A 145 -7.64 -6.13 -14.14
N VAL A 146 -8.95 -6.34 -14.13
CA VAL A 146 -9.76 -6.18 -12.91
C VAL A 146 -9.26 -7.08 -11.78
N GLY A 147 -8.84 -8.31 -12.10
CA GLY A 147 -8.31 -9.25 -11.12
C GLY A 147 -6.99 -8.78 -10.48
N GLU A 148 -6.09 -8.19 -11.30
CA GLU A 148 -4.84 -7.60 -10.81
C GLU A 148 -5.09 -6.35 -9.98
N ALA A 149 -6.04 -5.49 -10.38
CA ALA A 149 -6.42 -4.29 -9.63
C ALA A 149 -6.97 -4.65 -8.24
N VAL A 150 -7.85 -5.65 -8.14
CA VAL A 150 -8.34 -6.19 -6.86
C VAL A 150 -7.18 -6.69 -6.01
N MET A 151 -6.28 -7.48 -6.60
CA MET A 151 -5.11 -8.01 -5.90
C MET A 151 -4.19 -6.90 -5.41
N GLN A 152 -3.94 -5.86 -6.23
CA GLN A 152 -3.13 -4.71 -5.85
C GLN A 152 -3.75 -3.94 -4.70
N MET A 153 -5.06 -3.65 -4.76
CA MET A 153 -5.82 -3.00 -3.69
C MET A 153 -5.71 -3.77 -2.36
N GLU A 154 -5.87 -5.11 -2.41
CA GLU A 154 -5.76 -5.97 -1.22
C GLU A 154 -4.34 -5.99 -0.63
N ILE A 155 -3.30 -6.03 -1.47
CA ILE A 155 -1.88 -6.07 -1.05
C ILE A 155 -1.45 -4.72 -0.49
N ALA A 156 -1.87 -3.63 -1.12
CA ALA A 156 -1.61 -2.28 -0.64
C ALA A 156 -2.41 -1.94 0.63
N GLY A 157 -3.44 -2.72 0.96
CA GLY A 157 -4.29 -2.47 2.12
C GLY A 157 -5.12 -1.20 2.01
N ILE A 158 -5.32 -0.69 0.79
CA ILE A 158 -6.11 0.52 0.52
C ILE A 158 -7.59 0.20 0.29
N PRO A 159 -8.51 1.10 0.64
CA PRO A 159 -9.94 0.86 0.48
C PRO A 159 -10.44 1.01 -0.96
N VAL A 160 -9.70 1.72 -1.80
CA VAL A 160 -10.06 2.03 -3.19
C VAL A 160 -8.81 2.07 -4.06
N LEU A 161 -8.93 1.59 -5.29
CA LEU A 161 -7.88 1.69 -6.31
C LEU A 161 -8.50 2.14 -7.63
N VAL A 162 -7.93 3.22 -8.19
CA VAL A 162 -8.21 3.67 -9.55
C VAL A 162 -7.16 3.06 -10.47
N PHE A 163 -7.58 2.48 -11.57
CA PHE A 163 -6.69 1.84 -12.53
C PHE A 163 -7.20 2.03 -13.96
N ARG A 164 -6.35 1.80 -14.94
CA ARG A 164 -6.71 1.75 -16.35
C ARG A 164 -6.94 0.29 -16.73
N ASN A 165 -8.11 -0.02 -17.26
CA ASN A 165 -8.45 -1.39 -17.65
C ASN A 165 -7.70 -1.79 -18.92
N GLU A 166 -6.93 -2.86 -18.91
CA GLU A 166 -6.15 -3.33 -20.05
C GLU A 166 -7.02 -3.77 -21.24
N GLY A 167 -8.28 -4.14 -21.00
CA GLY A 167 -9.20 -4.61 -22.05
C GLY A 167 -9.70 -3.51 -22.99
N HIS A 168 -9.89 -2.27 -22.47
CA HIS A 168 -10.44 -1.15 -23.25
C HIS A 168 -9.77 0.20 -22.96
N ASN A 169 -8.71 0.19 -22.15
CA ASN A 169 -7.92 1.38 -21.78
C ASN A 169 -8.68 2.51 -21.07
N GLY A 170 -9.92 2.26 -20.62
CA GLY A 170 -10.74 3.17 -19.82
C GLY A 170 -10.33 3.17 -18.35
N VAL A 171 -10.65 4.28 -17.66
CA VAL A 171 -10.42 4.39 -16.22
C VAL A 171 -11.50 3.59 -15.48
N ASN A 172 -11.07 2.69 -14.60
CA ASN A 172 -11.93 1.86 -13.77
C ASN A 172 -11.58 2.01 -12.31
N VAL A 173 -12.52 1.65 -11.42
CA VAL A 173 -12.34 1.73 -9.97
C VAL A 173 -12.73 0.41 -9.33
N VAL A 174 -11.87 -0.11 -8.45
CA VAL A 174 -12.23 -1.18 -7.51
C VAL A 174 -12.19 -0.64 -6.09
N TYR A 175 -13.14 -1.05 -5.26
CA TYR A 175 -13.26 -0.55 -3.89
C TYR A 175 -13.78 -1.62 -2.94
N ARG A 176 -13.39 -1.50 -1.66
CA ARG A 176 -13.86 -2.38 -0.60
C ARG A 176 -15.23 -1.92 -0.12
N ARG A 177 -16.19 -2.84 -0.10
CA ARG A 177 -17.52 -2.61 0.43
C ARG A 177 -17.58 -2.94 1.92
N ASP A 178 -18.54 -2.34 2.63
CA ASP A 178 -18.75 -2.60 4.06
C ASP A 178 -19.20 -4.04 4.34
N ASP A 179 -19.83 -4.70 3.37
CA ASP A 179 -20.23 -6.11 3.44
C ASP A 179 -19.06 -7.10 3.25
N GLY A 180 -17.83 -6.59 3.07
CA GLY A 180 -16.62 -7.39 2.87
C GLY A 180 -16.38 -7.82 1.42
N ASN A 181 -17.31 -7.58 0.52
CA ASN A 181 -17.14 -7.79 -0.92
C ASN A 181 -16.33 -6.67 -1.56
N ILE A 182 -15.97 -6.85 -2.84
CA ILE A 182 -15.28 -5.83 -3.64
C ILE A 182 -16.25 -5.35 -4.72
N GLY A 183 -16.43 -4.02 -4.76
CA GLY A 183 -17.15 -3.36 -5.83
C GLY A 183 -16.22 -3.03 -6.99
N TRP A 184 -16.74 -3.06 -8.20
CA TRP A 184 -16.07 -2.63 -9.41
C TRP A 184 -16.96 -1.67 -10.19
N VAL A 185 -16.42 -0.52 -10.56
CA VAL A 185 -17.06 0.49 -11.40
C VAL A 185 -16.31 0.57 -12.72
N ASP A 186 -17.04 0.37 -13.81
CA ASP A 186 -16.57 0.48 -15.18
C ASP A 186 -17.40 1.57 -15.87
N PRO A 187 -16.88 2.81 -15.99
CA PRO A 187 -17.57 3.87 -16.70
C PRO A 187 -17.65 3.53 -18.20
N ALA A 188 -18.84 3.59 -18.74
CA ALA A 188 -19.09 3.35 -20.17
C ALA A 188 -18.56 4.47 -21.06
#